data_e621c2685e371d9bb9dd7df14ecb1ec6
#
_entry.id   e621c2685e371d9bb9dd7df14ecb1ec6
#
_cell.length_a   1.000
_cell.length_b   1.000
_cell.length_c   1.000
_cell.angle_alpha   90.00
_cell.angle_beta   90.00
_cell.angle_gamma   90.00
#
_symmetry.space_group_name_H-M   'P 1'
#
loop_
_entity.id
_entity.type
_entity.pdbx_description
1 polymer ?
#
loop_
_entity_poly.entity_id
_entity_poly.type
_entity_poly.pdbx_seq_one_letter_code
_entity_poly.pdbx_strand_id
1 'polypeptide(L)'
;EAGGLFIIGTERHESRRIDNQLRGRSGRQGDPGASKFFLSLEDDLMRIFGSDKLDSVLQTLGLEENESIQHPWITKALERAQKKVEGRNYEIRKSLLKFDDVMNEQRKIIYNQRREIINDEDVDNLVVDMMDIFVEDFIQNNIPNLAEFDDKKKEEFKEKLQTNLNIEFDFSKFAKLENLQISDIKGEIKTLIDRNINLKKTKYTNEIFSFAQKSLLLQILDKSWKEHLLSLDHLRQGISLRAYGQKDPLNEYKQEAFLMFEEMMQGIRFNISKILSFIEIKSDVPKPESENLDNPEKRQENSENKKIPRNAICPLCNSGKKYKRCCGKL
;
A
#
# COMPACT_ATOMS: atom_id res chain seq x y z
N GLU A 1 -25.37 -30.52 40.46
CA GLU A 1 -25.42 -30.37 41.91
C GLU A 1 -24.99 -28.95 42.34
N ALA A 2 -24.04 -28.28 41.69
CA ALA A 2 -23.54 -26.92 42.01
C ALA A 2 -24.39 -25.76 41.46
N GLY A 3 -25.49 -26.02 40.75
CA GLY A 3 -26.39 -24.98 40.17
C GLY A 3 -25.89 -24.32 38.88
N GLY A 4 -24.88 -24.88 38.24
CA GLY A 4 -24.34 -24.39 37.00
C GLY A 4 -23.30 -23.25 37.16
N LEU A 5 -22.98 -22.59 36.02
CA LEU A 5 -21.98 -21.54 35.97
C LEU A 5 -22.56 -20.22 36.50
N PHE A 6 -21.91 -19.62 37.49
CA PHE A 6 -22.23 -18.27 37.98
C PHE A 6 -21.21 -17.26 37.47
N ILE A 7 -21.68 -16.30 36.68
CA ILE A 7 -20.83 -15.26 36.07
C ILE A 7 -20.95 -13.96 36.91
N ILE A 8 -19.79 -13.45 37.32
CA ILE A 8 -19.68 -12.18 38.03
C ILE A 8 -19.03 -11.19 37.04
N GLY A 9 -19.72 -10.11 36.70
CA GLY A 9 -19.18 -8.96 35.97
C GLY A 9 -18.85 -7.85 36.98
N THR A 10 -17.62 -7.35 36.96
CA THR A 10 -17.17 -6.27 37.84
C THR A 10 -17.34 -4.89 37.20
N GLU A 11 -17.65 -4.85 35.88
CA GLU A 11 -17.93 -3.63 35.11
C GLU A 11 -18.85 -3.94 33.95
N ARG A 12 -19.38 -2.91 33.30
CA ARG A 12 -20.09 -3.01 32.02
C ARG A 12 -19.17 -2.74 30.86
N HIS A 13 -19.29 -3.52 29.80
CA HIS A 13 -18.64 -3.22 28.53
C HIS A 13 -19.30 -2.03 27.83
N GLU A 14 -18.60 -1.39 26.94
CA GLU A 14 -19.13 -0.31 26.11
C GLU A 14 -20.30 -0.76 25.21
N SER A 15 -20.39 -2.05 24.91
CA SER A 15 -21.45 -2.62 24.07
C SER A 15 -22.30 -3.64 24.85
N ARG A 16 -23.62 -3.41 24.82
CA ARG A 16 -24.61 -4.32 25.39
C ARG A 16 -24.53 -5.74 24.81
N ARG A 17 -24.13 -5.85 23.55
CA ARG A 17 -23.95 -7.16 22.91
C ARG A 17 -22.89 -8.01 23.62
N ILE A 18 -21.80 -7.40 24.03
CA ILE A 18 -20.69 -8.09 24.73
C ILE A 18 -21.17 -8.55 26.12
N ASP A 19 -21.89 -7.70 26.85
CA ASP A 19 -22.50 -8.08 28.12
C ASP A 19 -23.45 -9.28 27.97
N ASN A 20 -24.29 -9.27 26.94
CA ASN A 20 -25.21 -10.36 26.66
C ASN A 20 -24.48 -11.65 26.25
N GLN A 21 -23.36 -11.54 25.50
CA GLN A 21 -22.50 -12.70 25.20
C GLN A 21 -21.85 -13.27 26.47
N LEU A 22 -21.45 -12.43 27.40
CA LEU A 22 -20.91 -12.86 28.68
C LEU A 22 -22.01 -13.57 29.51
N ARG A 23 -23.19 -12.97 29.65
CA ARG A 23 -24.34 -13.57 30.32
C ARG A 23 -24.75 -14.91 29.71
N GLY A 24 -24.77 -15.00 28.36
CA GLY A 24 -25.12 -16.19 27.64
C GLY A 24 -24.17 -17.38 27.80
N ARG A 25 -23.03 -17.19 28.48
CA ARG A 25 -22.15 -18.28 28.82
C ARG A 25 -22.64 -19.08 30.02
N SER A 26 -23.48 -18.52 30.90
CA SER A 26 -23.98 -19.17 32.10
C SER A 26 -25.15 -20.12 31.87
N GLY A 27 -25.83 -20.10 30.74
CA GLY A 27 -27.04 -20.88 30.52
C GLY A 27 -27.13 -21.46 29.11
N ARG A 28 -26.07 -22.09 28.60
CA ARG A 28 -26.07 -22.67 27.25
C ARG A 28 -26.98 -23.88 27.16
N GLN A 29 -27.79 -23.92 26.11
CA GLN A 29 -28.70 -25.07 25.81
C GLN A 29 -29.67 -25.43 26.92
N GLY A 30 -30.05 -24.47 27.79
CA GLY A 30 -30.96 -24.72 28.90
C GLY A 30 -30.29 -25.22 30.19
N ASP A 31 -28.96 -25.27 30.22
CA ASP A 31 -28.26 -25.58 31.47
C ASP A 31 -28.54 -24.53 32.57
N PRO A 32 -28.60 -24.93 33.82
CA PRO A 32 -28.75 -23.98 34.93
C PRO A 32 -27.54 -23.06 35.01
N GLY A 33 -27.76 -21.79 35.34
CA GLY A 33 -26.71 -20.80 35.51
C GLY A 33 -27.27 -19.44 35.88
N ALA A 34 -26.41 -18.59 36.39
CA ALA A 34 -26.78 -17.24 36.79
C ALA A 34 -25.69 -16.24 36.43
N SER A 35 -26.04 -14.95 36.36
CA SER A 35 -25.06 -13.88 36.17
C SER A 35 -25.45 -12.67 36.99
N LYS A 36 -24.47 -11.99 37.61
CA LYS A 36 -24.64 -10.75 38.34
C LYS A 36 -23.54 -9.75 37.98
N PHE A 37 -23.93 -8.49 37.85
CA PHE A 37 -22.99 -7.39 37.62
C PHE A 37 -22.91 -6.55 38.88
N PHE A 38 -21.70 -6.29 39.32
CA PHE A 38 -21.35 -5.34 40.36
C PHE A 38 -20.66 -4.16 39.71
N LEU A 39 -21.20 -2.97 39.85
CA LEU A 39 -20.76 -1.78 39.12
C LEU A 39 -20.40 -0.69 40.13
N SER A 40 -19.39 0.10 39.81
CA SER A 40 -19.04 1.32 40.52
C SER A 40 -19.52 2.55 39.78
N LEU A 41 -19.82 3.61 40.49
CA LEU A 41 -20.06 4.93 39.88
C LEU A 41 -18.77 5.53 39.31
N GLU A 42 -17.62 5.03 39.70
CA GLU A 42 -16.30 5.40 39.20
C GLU A 42 -15.92 4.67 37.88
N ASP A 43 -16.72 3.65 37.48
CA ASP A 43 -16.49 2.96 36.20
C ASP A 43 -16.50 3.95 35.03
N ASP A 44 -15.63 3.72 34.06
CA ASP A 44 -15.44 4.63 32.89
C ASP A 44 -16.75 4.95 32.16
N LEU A 45 -17.63 3.99 32.02
CA LEU A 45 -18.96 4.18 31.43
C LEU A 45 -19.81 5.17 32.22
N MET A 46 -19.72 5.18 33.54
CA MET A 46 -20.43 6.10 34.40
C MET A 46 -19.79 7.48 34.42
N ARG A 47 -18.46 7.56 34.42
CA ARG A 47 -17.70 8.83 34.38
C ARG A 47 -17.98 9.60 33.09
N ILE A 48 -18.10 8.93 31.94
CA ILE A 48 -18.35 9.57 30.65
C ILE A 48 -19.77 10.19 30.56
N PHE A 49 -20.77 9.64 31.24
CA PHE A 49 -22.15 10.01 31.02
C PHE A 49 -22.99 10.33 32.27
N GLY A 50 -22.43 10.29 33.45
CA GLY A 50 -23.24 10.33 34.66
C GLY A 50 -22.77 11.16 35.84
N SER A 51 -21.52 11.63 35.88
CA SER A 51 -20.90 12.11 37.11
C SER A 51 -21.69 13.21 37.83
N ASP A 52 -22.00 14.33 37.17
CA ASP A 52 -22.47 15.54 37.88
C ASP A 52 -23.93 15.50 38.34
N LYS A 53 -24.78 14.72 37.68
CA LYS A 53 -26.20 14.59 38.01
C LYS A 53 -26.50 13.39 38.91
N LEU A 54 -25.69 12.34 38.82
CA LEU A 54 -25.84 11.16 39.67
C LEU A 54 -25.42 11.45 41.11
N ASP A 55 -24.31 12.14 41.31
CA ASP A 55 -23.83 12.49 42.67
C ASP A 55 -24.85 13.34 43.42
N SER A 56 -25.46 14.32 42.75
CA SER A 56 -26.50 15.16 43.33
C SER A 56 -27.79 14.38 43.67
N VAL A 57 -28.16 13.40 42.87
CA VAL A 57 -29.32 12.53 43.11
C VAL A 57 -29.05 11.53 44.25
N LEU A 58 -27.83 10.99 44.33
CA LEU A 58 -27.42 10.06 45.38
C LEU A 58 -27.37 10.75 46.75
N GLN A 59 -26.82 11.97 46.79
CA GLN A 59 -26.86 12.79 48.00
C GLN A 59 -28.30 13.11 48.46
N THR A 60 -29.20 13.34 47.47
CA THR A 60 -30.63 13.59 47.79
C THR A 60 -31.36 12.34 48.30
N LEU A 61 -30.89 11.14 47.89
CA LEU A 61 -31.46 9.87 48.35
C LEU A 61 -30.92 9.41 49.72
N GLY A 62 -30.00 10.15 50.34
CA GLY A 62 -29.50 9.88 51.70
C GLY A 62 -28.72 8.58 51.81
N LEU A 63 -28.02 8.15 50.76
CA LEU A 63 -27.25 6.92 50.76
C LEU A 63 -25.88 7.14 51.43
N GLU A 64 -25.50 6.22 52.29
CA GLU A 64 -24.19 6.24 52.99
C GLU A 64 -23.08 5.66 52.05
N GLU A 65 -21.84 6.09 52.28
CA GLU A 65 -20.68 5.53 51.58
C GLU A 65 -20.60 4.02 51.82
N ASN A 66 -20.40 3.24 50.75
CA ASN A 66 -20.35 1.77 50.69
C ASN A 66 -21.69 1.03 50.75
N GLU A 67 -22.82 1.68 50.59
CA GLU A 67 -24.12 1.01 50.48
C GLU A 67 -24.41 0.54 49.05
N SER A 68 -24.88 -0.71 48.91
CA SER A 68 -25.21 -1.30 47.61
C SER A 68 -26.57 -0.79 47.12
N ILE A 69 -26.56 -0.05 46.02
CA ILE A 69 -27.77 0.54 45.45
C ILE A 69 -28.42 -0.43 44.46
N GLN A 70 -29.63 -0.88 44.73
CA GLN A 70 -30.44 -1.71 43.82
C GLN A 70 -31.72 -0.98 43.44
N HIS A 71 -31.65 -0.13 42.42
CA HIS A 71 -32.84 0.60 41.98
C HIS A 71 -33.04 0.51 40.44
N PRO A 72 -34.26 0.24 39.94
CA PRO A 72 -34.58 0.12 38.52
C PRO A 72 -34.18 1.36 37.69
N TRP A 73 -34.18 2.53 38.29
CA TRP A 73 -33.77 3.78 37.68
C TRP A 73 -32.29 3.79 37.29
N ILE A 74 -31.42 3.27 38.16
CA ILE A 74 -29.97 3.16 37.90
C ILE A 74 -29.72 2.21 36.75
N THR A 75 -30.39 1.09 36.69
CA THR A 75 -30.32 0.17 35.54
C THR A 75 -30.68 0.85 34.22
N LYS A 76 -31.76 1.66 34.23
CA LYS A 76 -32.15 2.43 33.04
C LYS A 76 -31.16 3.53 32.69
N ALA A 77 -30.54 4.18 33.69
CA ALA A 77 -29.50 5.18 33.42
C ALA A 77 -28.26 4.55 32.81
N LEU A 78 -27.81 3.40 33.30
CA LEU A 78 -26.72 2.61 32.73
C LEU A 78 -27.02 2.17 31.30
N GLU A 79 -28.23 1.68 31.01
CA GLU A 79 -28.62 1.29 29.65
C GLU A 79 -28.58 2.48 28.68
N ARG A 80 -29.01 3.67 29.14
CA ARG A 80 -28.94 4.90 28.32
C ARG A 80 -27.50 5.33 28.08
N ALA A 81 -26.64 5.27 29.12
CA ALA A 81 -25.23 5.57 28.98
C ALA A 81 -24.55 4.64 27.96
N GLN A 82 -24.76 3.34 28.12
CA GLN A 82 -24.22 2.33 27.20
C GLN A 82 -24.70 2.55 25.75
N LYS A 83 -26.01 2.81 25.55
CA LYS A 83 -26.55 3.12 24.21
C LYS A 83 -25.94 4.38 23.60
N LYS A 84 -25.60 5.39 24.43
CA LYS A 84 -24.97 6.63 23.97
C LYS A 84 -23.51 6.40 23.56
N VAL A 85 -22.76 5.55 24.30
CA VAL A 85 -21.39 5.13 23.92
C VAL A 85 -21.43 4.32 22.63
N GLU A 86 -22.34 3.35 22.52
CA GLU A 86 -22.53 2.57 21.29
C GLU A 86 -22.80 3.47 20.08
N GLY A 87 -23.70 4.47 20.25
CA GLY A 87 -24.02 5.43 19.20
C GLY A 87 -22.80 6.25 18.78
N ARG A 88 -22.03 6.76 19.75
CA ARG A 88 -20.78 7.50 19.47
C ARG A 88 -19.77 6.65 18.72
N ASN A 89 -19.54 5.43 19.21
CA ASN A 89 -18.60 4.50 18.57
C ASN A 89 -19.06 4.09 17.17
N TYR A 90 -20.38 3.97 16.96
CA TYR A 90 -20.96 3.74 15.63
C TYR A 90 -20.68 4.91 14.67
N GLU A 91 -20.92 6.15 15.10
CA GLU A 91 -20.67 7.33 14.25
C GLU A 91 -19.17 7.50 13.94
N ILE A 92 -18.27 7.22 14.90
CA ILE A 92 -16.83 7.22 14.65
C ILE A 92 -16.47 6.18 13.58
N ARG A 93 -16.94 4.94 13.71
CA ARG A 93 -16.68 3.89 12.70
C ARG A 93 -17.26 4.25 11.34
N LYS A 94 -18.48 4.79 11.31
CA LYS A 94 -19.12 5.24 10.07
C LYS A 94 -18.36 6.36 9.38
N SER A 95 -17.83 7.28 10.17
CA SER A 95 -16.94 8.34 9.65
C SER A 95 -15.66 7.77 9.07
N LEU A 96 -15.00 6.86 9.77
CA LEU A 96 -13.77 6.20 9.29
C LEU A 96 -14.01 5.46 7.97
N LEU A 97 -15.13 4.72 7.84
CA LEU A 97 -15.47 4.02 6.60
C LEU A 97 -15.54 4.96 5.39
N LYS A 98 -16.07 6.18 5.56
CA LYS A 98 -16.15 7.15 4.46
C LYS A 98 -14.78 7.57 3.92
N PHE A 99 -13.77 7.64 4.77
CA PHE A 99 -12.39 7.89 4.37
C PHE A 99 -11.76 6.65 3.74
N ASP A 100 -12.02 5.47 4.32
CA ASP A 100 -11.49 4.20 3.83
C ASP A 100 -12.05 3.82 2.45
N ASP A 101 -13.29 4.23 2.13
CA ASP A 101 -13.92 3.99 0.82
C ASP A 101 -13.09 4.60 -0.32
N VAL A 102 -12.57 5.83 -0.15
CA VAL A 102 -11.72 6.51 -1.15
C VAL A 102 -10.45 5.69 -1.42
N MET A 103 -9.76 5.32 -0.36
CA MET A 103 -8.54 4.49 -0.47
C MET A 103 -8.85 3.11 -1.08
N ASN A 104 -10.01 2.54 -0.78
CA ASN A 104 -10.41 1.23 -1.29
C ASN A 104 -10.71 1.25 -2.80
N GLU A 105 -11.29 2.32 -3.32
CA GLU A 105 -11.49 2.51 -4.76
C GLU A 105 -10.15 2.60 -5.49
N GLN A 106 -9.22 3.42 -4.99
CA GLN A 106 -7.87 3.52 -5.54
C GLN A 106 -7.13 2.17 -5.48
N ARG A 107 -7.26 1.45 -4.37
CA ARG A 107 -6.69 0.09 -4.20
C ARG A 107 -7.20 -0.87 -5.27
N LYS A 108 -8.49 -0.84 -5.59
CA LYS A 108 -9.05 -1.70 -6.65
C LYS A 108 -8.40 -1.43 -8.00
N ILE A 109 -8.17 -0.16 -8.34
CA ILE A 109 -7.52 0.23 -9.60
C ILE A 109 -6.09 -0.34 -9.64
N ILE A 110 -5.29 -0.09 -8.59
CA ILE A 110 -3.90 -0.56 -8.50
C ILE A 110 -3.81 -2.09 -8.53
N TYR A 111 -4.70 -2.79 -7.81
CA TYR A 111 -4.68 -4.25 -7.79
C TYR A 111 -5.14 -4.88 -9.11
N ASN A 112 -6.05 -4.23 -9.85
CA ASN A 112 -6.41 -4.66 -11.19
C ASN A 112 -5.23 -4.49 -12.16
N GLN A 113 -4.58 -3.32 -12.18
CA GLN A 113 -3.37 -3.10 -12.98
C GLN A 113 -2.26 -4.10 -12.62
N ARG A 114 -2.03 -4.32 -11.31
CA ARG A 114 -1.05 -5.31 -10.87
C ARG A 114 -1.38 -6.72 -11.36
N ARG A 115 -2.67 -7.09 -11.35
CA ARG A 115 -3.14 -8.40 -11.85
C ARG A 115 -2.97 -8.53 -13.36
N GLU A 116 -3.25 -7.48 -14.11
CA GLU A 116 -3.01 -7.40 -15.56
C GLU A 116 -1.52 -7.62 -15.85
N ILE A 117 -0.62 -6.87 -15.21
CA ILE A 117 0.82 -7.04 -15.36
C ILE A 117 1.27 -8.48 -15.05
N ILE A 118 0.70 -9.14 -14.05
CA ILE A 118 1.09 -10.51 -13.66
C ILE A 118 0.59 -11.54 -14.69
N ASN A 119 -0.65 -11.38 -15.16
CA ASN A 119 -1.31 -12.36 -16.02
C ASN A 119 -0.90 -12.26 -17.49
N ASP A 120 -0.55 -11.05 -17.98
CA ASP A 120 -0.12 -10.87 -19.35
C ASP A 120 1.25 -11.53 -19.56
N GLU A 121 1.34 -12.35 -20.60
CA GLU A 121 2.60 -12.92 -21.04
C GLU A 121 3.48 -11.84 -21.68
N ASP A 122 2.86 -10.87 -22.36
CA ASP A 122 3.53 -9.75 -23.01
C ASP A 122 2.97 -8.40 -22.53
N VAL A 123 3.79 -7.66 -21.77
CA VAL A 123 3.46 -6.33 -21.24
C VAL A 123 3.80 -5.18 -22.19
N ASP A 124 4.24 -5.49 -23.41
CA ASP A 124 4.69 -4.47 -24.37
C ASP A 124 3.61 -3.44 -24.68
N ASN A 125 2.38 -3.88 -24.93
CA ASN A 125 1.27 -2.96 -25.23
C ASN A 125 0.99 -2.02 -24.05
N LEU A 126 1.00 -2.53 -22.83
CA LEU A 126 0.80 -1.72 -21.62
C LEU A 126 1.93 -0.66 -21.46
N VAL A 127 3.17 -1.06 -21.74
CA VAL A 127 4.32 -0.13 -21.70
C VAL A 127 4.21 0.94 -22.77
N VAL A 128 3.81 0.58 -23.99
CA VAL A 128 3.60 1.53 -25.11
C VAL A 128 2.51 2.54 -24.74
N ASP A 129 1.37 2.08 -24.20
CA ASP A 129 0.28 2.96 -23.79
C ASP A 129 0.72 3.92 -22.67
N MET A 130 1.47 3.42 -21.69
CA MET A 130 2.02 4.26 -20.62
C MET A 130 3.00 5.31 -21.14
N MET A 131 3.84 4.95 -22.10
CA MET A 131 4.79 5.87 -22.73
C MET A 131 4.07 6.90 -23.61
N ASP A 132 3.05 6.51 -24.33
CA ASP A 132 2.26 7.42 -25.17
C ASP A 132 1.59 8.50 -24.30
N ILE A 133 0.98 8.13 -23.19
CA ILE A 133 0.37 9.07 -22.25
C ILE A 133 1.46 9.97 -21.64
N PHE A 134 2.60 9.39 -21.25
CA PHE A 134 3.72 10.17 -20.70
C PHE A 134 4.23 11.21 -21.73
N VAL A 135 4.42 10.83 -22.99
CA VAL A 135 4.87 11.74 -24.05
C VAL A 135 3.87 12.88 -24.26
N GLU A 136 2.57 12.58 -24.18
CA GLU A 136 1.51 13.59 -24.28
C GLU A 136 1.59 14.60 -23.14
N ASP A 137 1.62 14.11 -21.90
CA ASP A 137 1.79 14.94 -20.71
C ASP A 137 3.10 15.75 -20.76
N PHE A 138 4.20 15.13 -21.20
CA PHE A 138 5.51 15.77 -21.34
C PHE A 138 5.49 16.92 -22.34
N ILE A 139 4.85 16.73 -23.50
CA ILE A 139 4.73 17.76 -24.52
C ILE A 139 3.84 18.89 -24.03
N GLN A 140 2.67 18.61 -23.45
CA GLN A 140 1.76 19.62 -22.93
C GLN A 140 2.43 20.50 -21.86
N ASN A 141 3.22 19.90 -20.97
CA ASN A 141 3.91 20.63 -19.90
C ASN A 141 5.09 21.47 -20.41
N ASN A 142 5.73 21.11 -21.50
CA ASN A 142 6.91 21.81 -22.03
C ASN A 142 6.63 22.69 -23.25
N ILE A 143 5.57 22.40 -23.99
CA ILE A 143 5.17 23.15 -25.20
C ILE A 143 3.67 23.51 -25.11
N PRO A 144 3.26 24.35 -24.13
CA PRO A 144 1.85 24.73 -24.03
C PRO A 144 1.36 25.56 -25.21
N ASN A 145 2.26 26.32 -25.87
CA ASN A 145 1.96 27.14 -27.04
C ASN A 145 3.15 27.12 -28.01
N LEU A 146 2.94 26.61 -29.22
CA LEU A 146 3.96 26.57 -30.27
C LEU A 146 4.40 27.95 -30.77
N ALA A 147 3.52 28.96 -30.68
CA ALA A 147 3.87 30.33 -31.09
C ALA A 147 4.91 30.98 -30.17
N GLU A 148 5.04 30.53 -28.95
CA GLU A 148 6.00 31.01 -27.95
C GLU A 148 7.23 30.10 -27.82
N PHE A 149 7.37 29.11 -28.68
CA PHE A 149 8.42 28.10 -28.63
C PHE A 149 9.67 28.58 -29.38
N ASP A 150 10.43 29.45 -28.75
CA ASP A 150 11.68 30.05 -29.26
C ASP A 150 12.84 29.04 -29.27
N ASP A 151 13.98 29.44 -29.87
CA ASP A 151 15.13 28.55 -29.99
C ASP A 151 15.73 28.15 -28.64
N LYS A 152 15.60 28.98 -27.62
CA LYS A 152 16.04 28.66 -26.25
C LYS A 152 15.18 27.56 -25.64
N LYS A 153 13.85 27.67 -25.77
CA LYS A 153 12.91 26.63 -25.31
C LYS A 153 13.08 25.32 -26.07
N LYS A 154 13.43 25.38 -27.37
CA LYS A 154 13.77 24.19 -28.17
C LYS A 154 14.99 23.47 -27.60
N GLU A 155 16.02 24.21 -27.19
CA GLU A 155 17.22 23.60 -26.63
C GLU A 155 16.95 23.01 -25.24
N GLU A 156 16.22 23.71 -24.37
CA GLU A 156 15.78 23.19 -23.06
C GLU A 156 14.92 21.93 -23.23
N PHE A 157 14.07 21.87 -24.26
CA PHE A 157 13.25 20.70 -24.56
C PHE A 157 14.08 19.50 -25.00
N LYS A 158 15.09 19.72 -25.87
CA LYS A 158 16.04 18.66 -26.27
C LYS A 158 16.81 18.10 -25.08
N GLU A 159 17.34 18.98 -24.21
CA GLU A 159 18.05 18.55 -23.00
C GLU A 159 17.15 17.71 -22.09
N LYS A 160 15.88 18.11 -21.93
CA LYS A 160 14.89 17.33 -21.14
C LYS A 160 14.58 15.99 -21.78
N LEU A 161 14.46 15.90 -23.12
CA LEU A 161 14.27 14.61 -23.82
C LEU A 161 15.47 13.71 -23.65
N GLN A 162 16.68 14.25 -23.77
CA GLN A 162 17.92 13.49 -23.57
C GLN A 162 18.03 12.98 -22.13
N THR A 163 17.73 13.83 -21.14
CA THR A 163 17.85 13.49 -19.71
C THR A 163 16.77 12.51 -19.24
N ASN A 164 15.57 12.56 -19.82
CA ASN A 164 14.45 11.73 -19.36
C ASN A 164 14.20 10.49 -20.21
N LEU A 165 14.47 10.55 -21.52
CA LEU A 165 14.17 9.46 -22.45
C LEU A 165 15.38 8.93 -23.22
N ASN A 166 16.55 9.53 -23.01
CA ASN A 166 17.78 9.19 -23.76
C ASN A 166 17.55 9.28 -25.29
N ILE A 167 16.90 10.35 -25.74
CA ILE A 167 16.56 10.60 -27.12
C ILE A 167 17.23 11.88 -27.58
N GLU A 168 17.98 11.79 -28.70
CA GLU A 168 18.47 12.95 -29.43
C GLU A 168 17.41 13.41 -30.42
N PHE A 169 16.83 14.59 -30.15
CA PHE A 169 15.76 15.17 -30.95
C PHE A 169 16.30 16.32 -31.80
N ASP A 170 16.05 16.26 -33.13
CA ASP A 170 16.51 17.26 -34.08
C ASP A 170 15.34 18.02 -34.69
N PHE A 171 15.22 19.31 -34.33
CA PHE A 171 14.22 20.21 -34.92
C PHE A 171 14.49 20.60 -36.39
N SER A 172 15.72 20.39 -36.91
CA SER A 172 16.05 20.77 -38.29
C SER A 172 15.23 19.97 -39.29
N LYS A 173 14.77 18.80 -38.96
CA LYS A 173 13.86 17.97 -39.78
C LYS A 173 12.54 18.67 -40.06
N PHE A 174 12.10 19.56 -39.20
CA PHE A 174 10.83 20.28 -39.30
C PHE A 174 11.01 21.68 -39.90
N ALA A 175 12.23 22.11 -40.21
CA ALA A 175 12.49 23.43 -40.78
C ALA A 175 11.86 23.66 -42.18
N LYS A 176 11.43 22.58 -42.86
CA LYS A 176 10.75 22.62 -44.15
C LYS A 176 9.23 22.63 -44.08
N LEU A 177 8.66 22.44 -42.87
CA LEU A 177 7.22 22.47 -42.65
C LEU A 177 6.76 23.90 -42.40
N GLU A 178 5.95 24.45 -43.30
CA GLU A 178 5.37 25.81 -43.15
C GLU A 178 4.47 25.95 -41.91
N ASN A 179 3.95 24.80 -41.38
CA ASN A 179 3.11 24.75 -40.20
C ASN A 179 3.49 23.55 -39.33
N LEU A 180 4.40 23.72 -38.40
CA LEU A 180 4.73 22.70 -37.39
C LEU A 180 3.54 22.50 -36.44
N GLN A 181 3.09 21.25 -36.29
CA GLN A 181 2.04 20.89 -35.31
C GLN A 181 2.62 20.09 -34.16
N ILE A 182 1.96 20.14 -33.02
CA ILE A 182 2.32 19.32 -31.85
C ILE A 182 2.26 17.82 -32.15
N SER A 183 1.34 17.41 -33.04
CA SER A 183 1.21 16.04 -33.53
C SER A 183 2.48 15.53 -34.23
N ASP A 184 3.19 16.41 -34.97
CA ASP A 184 4.40 16.04 -35.70
C ASP A 184 5.55 15.77 -34.72
N ILE A 185 5.68 16.63 -33.70
CA ILE A 185 6.66 16.45 -32.63
C ILE A 185 6.37 15.17 -31.85
N LYS A 186 5.09 14.90 -31.50
CA LYS A 186 4.66 13.68 -30.83
C LYS A 186 4.99 12.42 -31.64
N GLY A 187 4.70 12.46 -32.96
CA GLY A 187 4.98 11.36 -33.87
C GLY A 187 6.47 11.01 -33.99
N GLU A 188 7.33 12.04 -34.10
CA GLU A 188 8.79 11.81 -34.15
C GLU A 188 9.34 11.27 -32.82
N ILE A 189 8.90 11.82 -31.67
CA ILE A 189 9.33 11.31 -30.35
C ILE A 189 8.92 9.85 -30.19
N LYS A 190 7.68 9.49 -30.57
CA LYS A 190 7.21 8.11 -30.53
C LYS A 190 8.06 7.18 -31.41
N THR A 191 8.38 7.59 -32.63
CA THR A 191 9.24 6.83 -33.57
C THR A 191 10.63 6.60 -32.97
N LEU A 192 11.19 7.60 -32.28
CA LEU A 192 12.51 7.50 -31.64
C LEU A 192 12.47 6.57 -30.41
N ILE A 193 11.38 6.60 -29.62
CA ILE A 193 11.15 5.68 -28.50
C ILE A 193 11.05 4.25 -29.01
N ASP A 194 10.21 3.99 -30.01
CA ASP A 194 10.02 2.66 -30.58
C ASP A 194 11.33 2.09 -31.13
N ARG A 195 12.11 2.93 -31.80
CA ARG A 195 13.44 2.56 -32.28
C ARG A 195 14.37 2.16 -31.13
N ASN A 196 14.40 2.94 -30.05
CA ASN A 196 15.24 2.66 -28.86
C ASN A 196 14.83 1.34 -28.19
N ILE A 197 13.52 1.12 -28.00
CA ILE A 197 12.98 -0.12 -27.44
C ILE A 197 13.32 -1.33 -28.32
N ASN A 198 13.11 -1.22 -29.65
CA ASN A 198 13.41 -2.31 -30.58
C ASN A 198 14.90 -2.67 -30.62
N LEU A 199 15.80 -1.68 -30.53
CA LEU A 199 17.24 -1.92 -30.39
C LEU A 199 17.56 -2.70 -29.12
N LYS A 200 16.88 -2.41 -28.01
CA LYS A 200 17.07 -3.13 -26.75
C LYS A 200 16.51 -4.55 -26.82
N LYS A 201 15.32 -4.75 -27.42
CA LYS A 201 14.76 -6.09 -27.66
C LYS A 201 15.69 -6.97 -28.50
N THR A 202 16.32 -6.39 -29.53
CA THR A 202 17.27 -7.11 -30.37
C THR A 202 18.57 -7.45 -29.60
N LYS A 203 19.02 -6.54 -28.74
CA LYS A 203 20.24 -6.71 -27.92
C LYS A 203 20.12 -7.77 -26.84
N TYR A 204 18.94 -7.85 -26.17
CA TYR A 204 18.76 -8.66 -24.95
C TYR A 204 17.86 -9.89 -25.13
N THR A 205 17.32 -10.14 -26.29
CA THR A 205 16.21 -11.07 -26.59
C THR A 205 14.86 -10.61 -26.01
N ASN A 206 13.77 -10.95 -26.71
CA ASN A 206 12.42 -10.52 -26.29
C ASN A 206 12.06 -11.05 -24.91
N GLU A 207 12.40 -12.30 -24.59
CA GLU A 207 12.04 -12.93 -23.31
C GLU A 207 12.69 -12.25 -22.11
N ILE A 208 13.99 -11.96 -22.20
CA ILE A 208 14.74 -11.31 -21.11
C ILE A 208 14.26 -9.88 -20.94
N PHE A 209 14.00 -9.18 -22.04
CA PHE A 209 13.54 -7.79 -21.99
C PHE A 209 12.12 -7.68 -21.44
N SER A 210 11.18 -8.54 -21.88
CA SER A 210 9.81 -8.60 -21.36
C SER A 210 9.78 -8.95 -19.87
N PHE A 211 10.62 -9.89 -19.42
CA PHE A 211 10.76 -10.19 -18.00
C PHE A 211 11.27 -8.99 -17.19
N ALA A 212 12.25 -8.27 -17.73
CA ALA A 212 12.79 -7.06 -17.08
C ALA A 212 11.73 -5.94 -17.01
N GLN A 213 10.96 -5.73 -18.10
CA GLN A 213 9.84 -4.77 -18.12
C GLN A 213 8.80 -5.12 -17.07
N LYS A 214 8.36 -6.38 -17.02
CA LYS A 214 7.36 -6.86 -16.06
C LYS A 214 7.82 -6.69 -14.61
N SER A 215 9.08 -7.05 -14.34
CA SER A 215 9.68 -6.89 -13.01
C SER A 215 9.75 -5.43 -12.59
N LEU A 216 10.15 -4.55 -13.52
CA LEU A 216 10.24 -3.12 -13.29
C LEU A 216 8.87 -2.50 -13.02
N LEU A 217 7.86 -2.83 -13.84
CA LEU A 217 6.48 -2.37 -13.69
C LEU A 217 5.95 -2.71 -12.28
N LEU A 218 6.10 -3.95 -11.85
CA LEU A 218 5.64 -4.39 -10.53
C LEU A 218 6.38 -3.67 -9.40
N GLN A 219 7.70 -3.51 -9.54
CA GLN A 219 8.51 -2.86 -8.51
C GLN A 219 8.15 -1.38 -8.35
N ILE A 220 7.99 -0.64 -9.46
CA ILE A 220 7.61 0.78 -9.43
C ILE A 220 6.19 0.94 -8.88
N LEU A 221 5.24 0.13 -9.38
CA LEU A 221 3.85 0.16 -8.92
C LEU A 221 3.75 -0.08 -7.42
N ASP A 222 4.38 -1.16 -6.92
CA ASP A 222 4.33 -1.54 -5.52
C ASP A 222 5.02 -0.49 -4.62
N LYS A 223 6.12 0.12 -5.07
CA LYS A 223 6.82 1.19 -4.35
C LYS A 223 5.97 2.45 -4.27
N SER A 224 5.49 2.94 -5.42
CA SER A 224 4.69 4.17 -5.49
C SER A 224 3.38 4.03 -4.71
N TRP A 225 2.74 2.86 -4.78
CA TRP A 225 1.54 2.59 -3.99
C TRP A 225 1.78 2.63 -2.48
N LYS A 226 2.89 2.07 -1.99
CA LYS A 226 3.24 2.15 -0.56
C LYS A 226 3.48 3.59 -0.10
N GLU A 227 4.20 4.37 -0.90
CA GLU A 227 4.45 5.78 -0.62
C GLU A 227 3.15 6.59 -0.62
N HIS A 228 2.25 6.32 -1.57
CA HIS A 228 0.93 6.96 -1.64
C HIS A 228 0.05 6.63 -0.43
N LEU A 229 0.02 5.37 0.02
CA LEU A 229 -0.72 4.99 1.24
C LEU A 229 -0.24 5.76 2.47
N LEU A 230 1.07 5.95 2.61
CA LEU A 230 1.64 6.74 3.69
C LEU A 230 1.19 8.21 3.59
N SER A 231 1.23 8.77 2.39
CA SER A 231 0.79 10.15 2.14
C SER A 231 -0.71 10.34 2.42
N LEU A 232 -1.55 9.37 2.06
CA LEU A 232 -2.98 9.38 2.40
C LEU A 232 -3.23 9.30 3.91
N ASP A 233 -2.40 8.55 4.65
CA ASP A 233 -2.53 8.50 6.12
C ASP A 233 -2.16 9.83 6.76
N HIS A 234 -1.10 10.50 6.29
CA HIS A 234 -0.76 11.85 6.71
C HIS A 234 -1.85 12.87 6.37
N LEU A 235 -2.42 12.80 5.16
CA LEU A 235 -3.54 13.64 4.77
C LEU A 235 -4.73 13.45 5.72
N ARG A 236 -5.09 12.20 6.03
CA ARG A 236 -6.19 11.87 6.93
C ARG A 236 -5.99 12.42 8.34
N GLN A 237 -4.77 12.38 8.87
CA GLN A 237 -4.45 12.91 10.19
C GLN A 237 -4.63 14.44 10.25
N GLY A 238 -4.27 15.14 9.18
CA GLY A 238 -4.34 16.61 9.11
C GLY A 238 -5.69 17.17 8.65
N ILE A 239 -6.52 16.38 7.96
CA ILE A 239 -7.70 16.89 7.24
C ILE A 239 -8.78 17.49 8.16
N SER A 240 -8.87 17.00 9.40
CA SER A 240 -9.84 17.53 10.39
C SER A 240 -9.62 19.01 10.70
N LEU A 241 -8.41 19.53 10.53
CA LEU A 241 -8.10 20.95 10.72
C LEU A 241 -8.77 21.85 9.68
N ARG A 242 -9.16 21.31 8.51
CA ARG A 242 -9.88 22.06 7.46
C ARG A 242 -11.28 22.50 7.91
N ALA A 243 -11.86 21.81 8.92
CA ALA A 243 -13.13 22.20 9.51
C ALA A 243 -13.10 23.61 10.13
N TYR A 244 -11.95 24.09 10.61
CA TYR A 244 -11.80 25.47 11.10
C TYR A 244 -12.01 26.53 9.99
N GLY A 245 -11.73 26.15 8.71
CA GLY A 245 -11.99 26.99 7.54
C GLY A 245 -13.42 26.83 6.98
N GLN A 246 -14.36 26.27 7.73
CA GLN A 246 -15.75 25.99 7.30
C GLN A 246 -15.85 25.07 6.08
N LYS A 247 -14.81 24.26 5.80
CA LYS A 247 -14.81 23.28 4.73
C LYS A 247 -15.18 21.92 5.28
N ASP A 248 -15.91 21.13 4.49
CA ASP A 248 -16.20 19.74 4.84
C ASP A 248 -14.94 18.88 4.71
N PRO A 249 -14.40 18.35 5.83
CA PRO A 249 -13.16 17.56 5.80
C PRO A 249 -13.21 16.35 4.87
N LEU A 250 -14.37 15.71 4.71
CA LEU A 250 -14.52 14.56 3.85
C LEU A 250 -14.41 14.93 2.37
N ASN A 251 -15.00 16.04 1.96
CA ASN A 251 -14.94 16.50 0.57
C ASN A 251 -13.54 16.99 0.22
N GLU A 252 -12.88 17.73 1.12
CA GLU A 252 -11.49 18.15 0.94
C GLU A 252 -10.57 16.91 0.83
N TYR A 253 -10.76 15.91 1.71
CA TYR A 253 -10.00 14.67 1.65
C TYR A 253 -10.17 13.95 0.29
N LYS A 254 -11.39 13.85 -0.23
CA LYS A 254 -11.66 13.23 -1.52
C LYS A 254 -10.93 13.94 -2.67
N GLN A 255 -10.97 15.27 -2.68
CA GLN A 255 -10.32 16.07 -3.72
C GLN A 255 -8.80 15.95 -3.65
N GLU A 256 -8.22 16.14 -2.47
CA GLU A 256 -6.77 16.04 -2.29
C GLU A 256 -6.27 14.61 -2.56
N ALA A 257 -6.97 13.58 -2.08
CA ALA A 257 -6.63 12.18 -2.33
C ALA A 257 -6.70 11.81 -3.83
N PHE A 258 -7.64 12.39 -4.57
CA PHE A 258 -7.73 12.21 -6.02
C PHE A 258 -6.52 12.83 -6.73
N LEU A 259 -6.19 14.09 -6.42
CA LEU A 259 -5.02 14.77 -7.00
C LEU A 259 -3.72 14.03 -6.71
N MET A 260 -3.52 13.60 -5.46
CA MET A 260 -2.35 12.80 -5.06
C MET A 260 -2.28 11.47 -5.81
N PHE A 261 -3.42 10.84 -6.08
CA PHE A 261 -3.48 9.59 -6.86
C PHE A 261 -3.10 9.82 -8.33
N GLU A 262 -3.59 10.91 -8.94
CA GLU A 262 -3.20 11.30 -10.29
C GLU A 262 -1.70 11.59 -10.40
N GLU A 263 -1.14 12.35 -9.45
CA GLU A 263 0.29 12.61 -9.37
C GLU A 263 1.12 11.33 -9.23
N MET A 264 0.66 10.37 -8.41
CA MET A 264 1.30 9.07 -8.30
C MET A 264 1.27 8.32 -9.62
N MET A 265 0.14 8.30 -10.33
CA MET A 265 0.01 7.63 -11.63
C MET A 265 0.88 8.27 -12.71
N GLN A 266 0.99 9.60 -12.72
CA GLN A 266 1.92 10.33 -13.59
C GLN A 266 3.38 9.99 -13.24
N GLY A 267 3.71 9.94 -11.95
CA GLY A 267 5.03 9.55 -11.46
C GLY A 267 5.42 8.12 -11.85
N ILE A 268 4.47 7.17 -11.82
CA ILE A 268 4.67 5.80 -12.28
C ILE A 268 5.01 5.78 -13.78
N ARG A 269 4.21 6.45 -14.63
CA ARG A 269 4.45 6.55 -16.08
C ARG A 269 5.81 7.18 -16.39
N PHE A 270 6.13 8.27 -15.72
CA PHE A 270 7.43 8.93 -15.84
C PHE A 270 8.60 8.00 -15.49
N ASN A 271 8.55 7.36 -14.33
CA ASN A 271 9.62 6.49 -13.87
C ASN A 271 9.82 5.26 -14.76
N ILE A 272 8.72 4.65 -15.22
CA ILE A 272 8.75 3.53 -16.16
C ILE A 272 9.40 3.97 -17.47
N SER A 273 8.94 5.07 -18.08
CA SER A 273 9.45 5.59 -19.36
C SER A 273 10.93 5.93 -19.25
N LYS A 274 11.33 6.60 -18.16
CA LYS A 274 12.72 6.98 -17.91
C LYS A 274 13.61 5.74 -17.74
N ILE A 275 13.25 4.83 -16.84
CA ILE A 275 14.12 3.68 -16.55
C ILE A 275 14.22 2.77 -17.77
N LEU A 276 13.14 2.51 -18.49
CA LEU A 276 13.17 1.70 -19.70
C LEU A 276 14.02 2.35 -20.82
N SER A 277 14.05 3.69 -20.88
CA SER A 277 14.90 4.40 -21.83
C SER A 277 16.40 4.27 -21.53
N PHE A 278 16.77 4.12 -20.26
CA PHE A 278 18.17 4.00 -19.83
C PHE A 278 18.60 2.59 -19.44
N ILE A 279 17.68 1.63 -19.32
CA ILE A 279 17.99 0.30 -18.78
C ILE A 279 19.07 -0.40 -19.59
N GLU A 280 20.08 -0.90 -18.90
CA GLU A 280 21.09 -1.84 -19.39
C GLU A 280 21.02 -3.11 -18.56
N ILE A 281 20.64 -4.20 -19.20
CA ILE A 281 20.55 -5.50 -18.54
C ILE A 281 21.94 -6.13 -18.54
N LYS A 282 22.55 -6.29 -17.37
CA LYS A 282 23.76 -7.08 -17.20
C LYS A 282 23.35 -8.54 -17.16
N SER A 283 23.55 -9.26 -18.25
CA SER A 283 23.42 -10.71 -18.25
C SER A 283 24.69 -11.31 -17.64
N ASP A 284 24.65 -11.69 -16.38
CA ASP A 284 25.60 -12.66 -15.82
C ASP A 284 25.27 -14.08 -16.35
N VAL A 285 25.10 -14.21 -17.66
CA VAL A 285 25.13 -15.52 -18.30
C VAL A 285 26.64 -15.85 -18.42
N PRO A 286 27.16 -16.85 -17.71
CA PRO A 286 28.49 -17.34 -18.02
C PRO A 286 28.46 -17.71 -19.50
N LYS A 287 29.28 -17.02 -20.33
CA LYS A 287 29.48 -17.42 -21.71
C LYS A 287 29.78 -18.92 -21.68
N PRO A 288 29.11 -19.74 -22.54
CA PRO A 288 29.56 -21.11 -22.68
C PRO A 288 31.01 -21.03 -23.11
N GLU A 289 31.92 -21.49 -22.25
CA GLU A 289 33.31 -21.67 -22.60
C GLU A 289 33.30 -22.60 -23.79
N SER A 290 33.65 -22.07 -24.95
CA SER A 290 34.01 -22.89 -26.08
C SER A 290 34.97 -23.94 -25.61
N GLU A 291 34.57 -25.20 -25.72
CA GLU A 291 35.40 -26.37 -25.43
C GLU A 291 36.76 -26.23 -26.11
N ASN A 292 37.74 -25.81 -25.36
CA ASN A 292 39.14 -26.15 -25.63
C ASN A 292 39.42 -27.45 -24.85
N LEU A 293 39.12 -28.54 -25.48
CA LEU A 293 39.76 -29.84 -25.22
C LEU A 293 41.27 -29.67 -25.36
N ASP A 294 41.95 -29.87 -24.27
CA ASP A 294 43.35 -30.24 -24.07
C ASP A 294 44.06 -29.35 -23.02
N ASN A 295 43.88 -29.69 -21.74
CA ASN A 295 44.98 -29.76 -20.79
C ASN A 295 44.53 -30.38 -19.42
N PRO A 296 45.00 -31.57 -19.04
CA PRO A 296 44.55 -32.24 -17.81
C PRO A 296 45.26 -31.77 -16.51
N GLU A 297 46.06 -30.69 -16.52
CA GLU A 297 46.94 -30.34 -15.38
C GLU A 297 46.50 -29.16 -14.51
N LYS A 298 45.22 -28.71 -14.57
CA LYS A 298 44.71 -27.67 -13.65
C LYS A 298 43.42 -28.04 -12.93
N ARG A 299 43.32 -29.23 -12.37
CA ARG A 299 42.20 -29.69 -11.54
C ARG A 299 42.53 -29.78 -10.04
N GLN A 300 43.27 -28.86 -9.49
CA GLN A 300 43.48 -28.80 -8.02
C GLN A 300 43.65 -27.39 -7.54
N GLU A 301 42.59 -26.56 -7.55
CA GLU A 301 42.52 -25.35 -6.71
C GLU A 301 41.20 -24.62 -7.03
N ASN A 302 40.08 -25.07 -6.47
CA ASN A 302 38.90 -24.26 -6.18
C ASN A 302 37.78 -25.10 -5.51
N SER A 303 38.14 -25.73 -4.36
CA SER A 303 37.16 -26.44 -3.51
C SER A 303 37.04 -25.84 -2.10
N GLU A 304 37.22 -24.54 -1.94
CA GLU A 304 36.98 -23.87 -0.66
C GLU A 304 35.88 -22.81 -0.83
N ASN A 305 34.68 -23.17 -0.45
CA ASN A 305 33.54 -22.35 0.02
C ASN A 305 32.15 -22.76 -0.53
N LYS A 306 31.91 -24.04 -0.72
CA LYS A 306 30.51 -24.52 -0.83
C LYS A 306 29.94 -24.76 0.57
N LYS A 307 29.06 -23.89 1.05
CA LYS A 307 28.30 -24.10 2.29
C LYS A 307 27.59 -25.44 2.23
N ILE A 308 28.01 -26.39 3.10
CA ILE A 308 27.42 -27.74 3.18
C ILE A 308 25.99 -27.64 3.66
N PRO A 309 24.97 -28.19 2.93
CA PRO A 309 23.59 -28.17 3.37
C PRO A 309 23.44 -28.90 4.71
N ARG A 310 22.73 -28.28 5.67
CA ARG A 310 22.58 -28.79 7.05
C ARG A 310 21.99 -30.21 7.12
N ASN A 311 21.24 -30.66 6.13
CA ASN A 311 20.60 -31.98 6.06
C ASN A 311 21.40 -33.02 5.24
N ALA A 312 22.48 -32.64 4.58
CA ALA A 312 23.36 -33.56 3.86
C ALA A 312 24.16 -34.46 4.82
N ILE A 313 24.55 -35.62 4.36
CA ILE A 313 25.46 -36.51 5.11
C ILE A 313 26.79 -35.76 5.26
N CYS A 314 27.38 -35.79 6.45
CA CYS A 314 28.59 -35.02 6.75
C CYS A 314 29.78 -35.50 5.89
N PRO A 315 30.35 -34.66 5.01
CA PRO A 315 31.46 -35.02 4.17
C PRO A 315 32.83 -34.89 4.91
N LEU A 316 32.81 -34.24 6.10
CA LEU A 316 34.06 -33.91 6.81
C LEU A 316 34.58 -35.05 7.70
N CYS A 317 33.71 -35.93 8.23
CA CYS A 317 34.10 -36.95 9.18
C CYS A 317 33.63 -38.38 8.78
N ASN A 318 33.02 -38.55 7.66
CA ASN A 318 32.52 -39.84 7.11
C ASN A 318 31.67 -40.67 8.09
N SER A 319 31.04 -40.03 9.08
CA SER A 319 30.26 -40.71 10.16
C SER A 319 28.92 -41.19 9.74
N GLY A 320 28.46 -40.98 8.49
CA GLY A 320 27.11 -41.33 8.00
C GLY A 320 25.97 -40.51 8.61
N LYS A 321 26.31 -39.53 9.51
CA LYS A 321 25.31 -38.68 10.16
C LYS A 321 25.09 -37.38 9.37
N LYS A 322 23.90 -36.80 9.47
CA LYS A 322 23.61 -35.51 8.85
C LYS A 322 24.53 -34.42 9.41
N TYR A 323 25.01 -33.50 8.59
CA TYR A 323 25.97 -32.44 8.95
C TYR A 323 25.54 -31.66 10.22
N LYS A 324 24.28 -31.31 10.37
CA LYS A 324 23.72 -30.64 11.56
C LYS A 324 23.78 -31.45 12.87
N ARG A 325 24.01 -32.79 12.79
CA ARG A 325 24.14 -33.69 13.96
C ARG A 325 25.57 -34.22 14.12
N CYS A 326 26.52 -33.66 13.39
CA CYS A 326 27.90 -34.04 13.38
C CYS A 326 28.82 -32.78 13.46
N CYS A 327 29.66 -32.52 12.49
CA CYS A 327 30.63 -31.41 12.49
C CYS A 327 29.95 -30.02 12.37
N GLY A 328 28.71 -29.93 11.95
CA GLY A 328 27.86 -28.71 11.87
C GLY A 328 26.91 -28.49 13.05
N LYS A 329 27.18 -29.12 14.21
CA LYS A 329 26.42 -28.91 15.44
C LYS A 329 26.87 -27.59 16.09
N LEU A 330 25.99 -26.56 16.03
CA LEU A 330 26.13 -25.33 16.81
C LEU A 330 25.56 -25.54 18.20
#